data_8afca3fd4b404245b402b146b665a057
#
_entry.id   8afca3fd4b404245b402b146b665a057
#
_cell.length_a   1.000
_cell.length_b   1.000
_cell.length_c   1.000
_cell.angle_alpha   90.00
_cell.angle_beta   90.00
_cell.angle_gamma   90.00
#
_symmetry.space_group_name_H-M   'P 1'
#
loop_
_entity.id
_entity.type
_entity.pdbx_description
1 polymer ?
#
loop_
_entity_poly.entity_id
_entity_poly.type
_entity_poly.pdbx_seq_one_letter_code
_entity_poly.pdbx_strand_id
1 'polypeptide(L)'
;MKKLPIIILLFLTASGYLWQGCSESDCPLSTTSLAHFDLLSSDSHSSVKLTSEVTITGTTVADVTVKDTLPDGTITDKVVKDSVLTDTIYNKESDLSSFSLPLSYTSKTTYTIHYNEKLKDVIEITHRNIPF
;
A
#
# COMPACT_ATOMS: atom_id res chain seq x y z
N MET A 1 -31.34 26.75 -39.64
CA MET A 1 -30.62 27.46 -38.60
C MET A 1 -31.22 27.37 -37.20
N LYS A 2 -32.46 26.95 -37.04
CA LYS A 2 -33.09 26.80 -35.71
C LYS A 2 -32.62 25.57 -34.89
N LYS A 3 -31.83 24.68 -35.47
CA LYS A 3 -31.37 23.43 -34.80
C LYS A 3 -29.97 23.57 -34.16
N LEU A 4 -29.26 24.64 -34.49
CA LEU A 4 -27.89 24.87 -33.95
C LEU A 4 -27.88 25.08 -32.44
N PRO A 5 -28.79 25.87 -31.81
CA PRO A 5 -28.78 26.03 -30.36
C PRO A 5 -29.14 24.74 -29.60
N ILE A 6 -29.93 23.86 -30.20
CA ILE A 6 -30.31 22.56 -29.61
C ILE A 6 -29.08 21.63 -29.57
N ILE A 7 -28.27 21.62 -30.62
CA ILE A 7 -27.05 20.81 -30.72
C ILE A 7 -26.02 21.30 -29.70
N ILE A 8 -25.86 22.62 -29.55
CA ILE A 8 -24.95 23.21 -28.56
C ILE A 8 -25.42 22.88 -27.14
N LEU A 9 -26.70 22.95 -26.87
CA LEU A 9 -27.28 22.58 -25.56
C LEU A 9 -27.05 21.09 -25.25
N LEU A 10 -27.20 20.23 -26.25
CA LEU A 10 -26.98 18.79 -26.11
C LEU A 10 -25.51 18.45 -25.89
N PHE A 11 -24.58 19.18 -26.51
CA PHE A 11 -23.12 19.05 -26.25
C PHE A 11 -22.73 19.54 -24.87
N LEU A 12 -23.34 20.63 -24.38
CA LEU A 12 -23.08 21.15 -23.03
C LEU A 12 -23.58 20.21 -21.94
N THR A 13 -24.73 19.53 -22.15
CA THR A 13 -25.23 18.54 -21.20
C THR A 13 -24.39 17.26 -21.23
N ALA A 14 -23.95 16.81 -22.40
CA ALA A 14 -23.10 15.63 -22.54
C ALA A 14 -21.73 15.83 -21.91
N SER A 15 -21.12 17.02 -22.01
CA SER A 15 -19.83 17.32 -21.37
C SER A 15 -19.94 17.41 -19.85
N GLY A 16 -21.11 17.77 -19.29
CA GLY A 16 -21.34 17.78 -17.85
C GLY A 16 -21.32 16.39 -17.22
N TYR A 17 -21.70 15.33 -17.96
CA TYR A 17 -21.69 13.95 -17.47
C TYR A 17 -20.28 13.30 -17.50
N LEU A 18 -19.35 13.84 -18.28
CA LEU A 18 -17.98 13.31 -18.36
C LEU A 18 -17.09 13.78 -17.20
N TRP A 19 -17.56 14.69 -16.38
CA TRP A 19 -16.81 15.20 -15.22
C TRP A 19 -17.21 14.54 -13.89
N GLN A 20 -18.09 13.56 -13.92
CA GLN A 20 -18.42 12.73 -12.76
C GLN A 20 -17.47 11.53 -12.64
N GLY A 21 -16.23 11.71 -13.02
CA GLY A 21 -15.21 10.71 -12.87
C GLY A 21 -14.45 10.91 -11.57
N CYS A 22 -14.89 10.34 -10.54
CA CYS A 22 -14.25 9.75 -9.38
C CYS A 22 -15.32 9.61 -8.32
N SER A 23 -15.98 8.47 -8.28
CA SER A 23 -16.62 8.08 -7.04
C SER A 23 -15.53 7.94 -5.99
N GLU A 24 -15.71 8.46 -4.81
CA GLU A 24 -14.76 8.36 -3.69
C GLU A 24 -14.33 6.92 -3.37
N SER A 25 -15.07 5.93 -3.90
CA SER A 25 -14.73 4.50 -3.80
C SER A 25 -13.66 4.04 -4.79
N ASP A 26 -13.40 4.79 -5.86
CA ASP A 26 -12.41 4.44 -6.89
C ASP A 26 -11.11 5.26 -6.79
N CYS A 27 -11.07 6.26 -5.93
CA CYS A 27 -9.80 6.75 -5.45
C CYS A 27 -9.25 5.66 -4.55
N PRO A 28 -8.21 4.92 -4.95
CA PRO A 28 -7.53 4.11 -3.98
C PRO A 28 -7.05 5.09 -2.92
N LEU A 29 -7.71 5.10 -1.79
CA LEU A 29 -7.17 5.59 -0.55
C LEU A 29 -6.01 4.68 -0.14
N SER A 30 -5.13 4.39 -1.06
CA SER A 30 -3.77 4.05 -0.77
C SER A 30 -3.01 5.31 -0.38
N THR A 31 -3.59 6.13 0.44
CA THR A 31 -2.83 6.93 1.36
C THR A 31 -2.24 5.94 2.36
N THR A 32 -1.42 5.05 1.82
CA THR A 32 -0.56 4.22 2.62
C THR A 32 0.33 5.20 3.35
N SER A 33 0.06 5.41 4.63
CA SER A 33 0.96 6.19 5.46
C SER A 33 2.32 5.51 5.41
N LEU A 34 3.35 6.26 5.08
CA LEU A 34 4.71 5.76 4.96
C LEU A 34 5.53 6.25 6.15
N ALA A 35 6.23 5.34 6.79
CA ALA A 35 7.31 5.68 7.71
C ALA A 35 8.60 5.79 6.92
N HIS A 36 9.23 6.96 6.95
CA HIS A 36 10.48 7.22 6.24
C HIS A 36 11.68 7.08 7.19
N PHE A 37 12.70 6.39 6.72
CA PHE A 37 13.92 6.12 7.47
C PHE A 37 15.13 6.55 6.66
N ASP A 38 15.99 7.35 7.28
CA ASP A 38 17.29 7.74 6.74
C ASP A 38 18.40 6.94 7.43
N LEU A 39 19.35 6.47 6.64
CA LEU A 39 20.51 5.74 7.15
C LEU A 39 21.63 6.73 7.48
N LEU A 40 21.98 6.79 8.74
CA LEU A 40 23.03 7.68 9.23
C LEU A 40 24.15 6.88 9.89
N SER A 41 25.37 7.37 9.75
CA SER A 41 26.52 6.84 10.51
C SER A 41 26.34 7.12 11.99
N SER A 42 26.61 6.14 12.84
CA SER A 42 26.58 6.30 14.30
C SER A 42 27.58 7.32 14.82
N ASP A 43 28.71 7.49 14.13
CA ASP A 43 29.81 8.33 14.58
C ASP A 43 29.66 9.78 14.10
N SER A 44 29.36 9.97 12.82
CA SER A 44 29.35 11.29 12.18
C SER A 44 27.95 11.85 11.94
N HIS A 45 26.90 11.05 12.13
CA HIS A 45 25.50 11.39 11.80
C HIS A 45 25.32 11.82 10.33
N SER A 46 26.28 11.49 9.47
CA SER A 46 26.19 11.74 8.03
C SER A 46 25.45 10.61 7.34
N SER A 47 24.79 10.92 6.22
CA SER A 47 24.11 9.93 5.41
C SER A 47 25.07 8.85 4.91
N VAL A 48 24.70 7.60 5.05
CA VAL A 48 25.44 6.43 4.58
C VAL A 48 24.59 5.63 3.60
N LYS A 49 25.27 4.88 2.73
CA LYS A 49 24.62 3.99 1.78
C LYS A 49 24.94 2.54 2.10
N LEU A 50 23.92 1.69 2.05
CA LEU A 50 24.10 0.25 2.06
C LEU A 50 24.47 -0.20 0.65
N THR A 51 25.72 -0.58 0.45
CA THR A 51 26.23 -1.03 -0.86
C THR A 51 25.89 -2.47 -1.20
N SER A 52 25.51 -3.26 -0.20
CA SER A 52 25.03 -4.63 -0.40
C SER A 52 23.58 -4.65 -0.82
N GLU A 53 23.16 -5.73 -1.49
CA GLU A 53 21.75 -5.97 -1.80
C GLU A 53 20.94 -6.13 -0.51
N VAL A 54 19.84 -5.38 -0.43
CA VAL A 54 18.94 -5.39 0.71
C VAL A 54 17.55 -5.82 0.26
N THR A 55 16.95 -6.75 0.98
CA THR A 55 15.56 -7.15 0.79
C THR A 55 14.78 -6.82 2.05
N ILE A 56 13.68 -6.10 1.91
CA ILE A 56 12.79 -5.73 3.03
C ILE A 56 11.44 -6.37 2.81
N THR A 57 11.00 -7.17 3.76
CA THR A 57 9.67 -7.79 3.78
C THR A 57 8.85 -7.23 4.93
N GLY A 58 7.58 -6.96 4.67
CA GLY A 58 6.60 -6.54 5.67
C GLY A 58 5.66 -7.69 6.01
N THR A 59 5.39 -7.89 7.28
CA THR A 59 4.45 -8.90 7.76
C THR A 59 3.44 -8.29 8.71
N THR A 60 2.17 -8.54 8.48
CA THR A 60 1.07 -8.11 9.34
C THR A 60 0.08 -9.25 9.54
N VAL A 61 -0.72 -9.17 10.58
CA VAL A 61 -1.79 -10.11 10.86
C VAL A 61 -3.12 -9.39 10.70
N ALA A 62 -3.97 -9.91 9.85
CA ALA A 62 -5.28 -9.32 9.58
C ALA A 62 -6.32 -10.40 9.26
N ASP A 63 -7.58 -10.05 9.44
CA ASP A 63 -8.68 -10.87 8.96
C ASP A 63 -8.81 -10.69 7.46
N VAL A 64 -8.85 -11.78 6.72
CA VAL A 64 -8.95 -11.80 5.26
C VAL A 64 -10.26 -12.44 4.84
N THR A 65 -11.01 -11.77 4.00
CA THR A 65 -12.19 -12.34 3.36
C THR A 65 -11.78 -13.09 2.10
N VAL A 66 -12.01 -14.39 2.10
CA VAL A 66 -11.78 -15.26 0.94
C VAL A 66 -13.11 -15.74 0.38
N LYS A 67 -13.16 -15.93 -0.92
CA LYS A 67 -14.33 -16.55 -1.56
C LYS A 67 -14.22 -18.07 -1.45
N ASP A 68 -15.22 -18.68 -0.85
CA ASP A 68 -15.34 -20.12 -0.74
C ASP A 68 -16.43 -20.62 -1.68
N THR A 69 -16.15 -21.69 -2.42
CA THR A 69 -17.11 -22.31 -3.31
C THR A 69 -17.70 -23.54 -2.65
N LEU A 70 -19.00 -23.48 -2.38
CA LEU A 70 -19.73 -24.61 -1.82
C LEU A 70 -19.88 -25.75 -2.84
N PRO A 71 -20.16 -26.99 -2.39
CA PRO A 71 -20.33 -28.15 -3.28
C PRO A 71 -21.44 -27.98 -4.33
N ASP A 72 -22.42 -27.09 -4.09
CA ASP A 72 -23.51 -26.74 -5.01
C ASP A 72 -23.10 -25.69 -6.06
N GLY A 73 -21.86 -25.19 -6.03
CA GLY A 73 -21.33 -24.15 -6.90
C GLY A 73 -21.61 -22.72 -6.44
N THR A 74 -22.25 -22.53 -5.29
CA THR A 74 -22.49 -21.22 -4.69
C THR A 74 -21.21 -20.64 -4.13
N ILE A 75 -20.93 -19.36 -4.44
CA ILE A 75 -19.77 -18.62 -3.90
C ILE A 75 -20.24 -17.85 -2.68
N THR A 76 -19.56 -18.05 -1.56
CA THR A 76 -19.80 -17.33 -0.30
C THR A 76 -18.51 -16.69 0.18
N ASP A 77 -18.65 -15.59 0.92
CA ASP A 77 -17.51 -14.93 1.56
C ASP A 77 -17.25 -15.58 2.93
N LYS A 78 -16.00 -16.01 3.11
CA LYS A 78 -15.53 -16.60 4.38
C LYS A 78 -14.44 -15.71 4.94
N VAL A 79 -14.57 -15.31 6.20
CA VAL A 79 -13.53 -14.57 6.91
C VAL A 79 -12.55 -15.56 7.56
N VAL A 80 -11.29 -15.47 7.16
CA VAL A 80 -10.18 -16.20 7.81
C VAL A 80 -9.52 -15.22 8.77
N LYS A 81 -9.65 -15.50 10.05
CA LYS A 81 -9.11 -14.66 11.13
C LYS A 81 -7.62 -14.88 11.31
N ASP A 82 -6.94 -13.83 11.77
CA ASP A 82 -5.52 -13.86 12.12
C ASP A 82 -4.62 -14.41 11.00
N SER A 83 -4.94 -14.07 9.76
CA SER A 83 -4.13 -14.46 8.62
C SER A 83 -2.84 -13.65 8.58
N VAL A 84 -1.71 -14.33 8.42
CA VAL A 84 -0.40 -13.69 8.27
C VAL A 84 -0.22 -13.28 6.82
N LEU A 85 -0.13 -11.97 6.60
CA LEU A 85 0.12 -11.39 5.30
C LEU A 85 1.57 -10.92 5.23
N THR A 86 2.29 -11.36 4.21
CA THR A 86 3.68 -10.98 3.98
C THR A 86 3.82 -10.41 2.58
N ASP A 87 4.47 -9.27 2.48
CA ASP A 87 4.76 -8.62 1.21
C ASP A 87 6.23 -8.19 1.15
N THR A 88 6.78 -8.15 -0.05
CA THR A 88 8.14 -7.70 -0.30
C THR A 88 8.11 -6.25 -0.75
N ILE A 89 8.68 -5.37 0.08
CA ILE A 89 8.68 -3.91 -0.15
C ILE A 89 9.88 -3.51 -1.02
N TYR A 90 11.06 -4.05 -0.69
CA TYR A 90 12.29 -3.86 -1.44
C TYR A 90 12.88 -5.23 -1.76
N ASN A 91 13.24 -5.45 -3.01
CA ASN A 91 13.76 -6.73 -3.46
C ASN A 91 15.16 -6.55 -4.06
N LYS A 92 16.19 -6.95 -3.31
CA LYS A 92 17.59 -6.89 -3.71
C LYS A 92 18.03 -5.51 -4.21
N GLU A 93 17.58 -4.47 -3.52
CA GLU A 93 17.98 -3.10 -3.80
C GLU A 93 19.37 -2.83 -3.23
N SER A 94 20.19 -2.11 -3.99
CA SER A 94 21.53 -1.69 -3.58
C SER A 94 21.61 -0.16 -3.49
N ASP A 95 22.67 0.32 -2.85
CA ASP A 95 22.93 1.76 -2.68
C ASP A 95 21.82 2.53 -1.95
N LEU A 96 21.10 1.86 -1.04
CA LEU A 96 20.05 2.47 -0.24
C LEU A 96 20.67 3.42 0.80
N SER A 97 20.27 4.68 0.76
CA SER A 97 20.57 5.68 1.80
C SER A 97 19.32 6.01 2.65
N SER A 98 18.16 5.70 2.14
CA SER A 98 16.88 5.85 2.81
C SER A 98 15.88 4.83 2.28
N PHE A 99 14.84 4.55 3.04
CA PHE A 99 13.75 3.72 2.61
C PHE A 99 12.45 4.13 3.29
N SER A 100 11.33 3.80 2.66
CA SER A 100 10.00 4.09 3.18
C SER A 100 9.23 2.79 3.37
N LEU A 101 8.63 2.62 4.54
CA LEU A 101 7.88 1.43 4.90
C LEU A 101 6.40 1.76 4.99
N PRO A 102 5.53 1.08 4.24
CA PRO A 102 4.09 1.31 4.32
C PRO A 102 3.54 0.80 5.65
N LEU A 103 2.77 1.64 6.33
CA LEU A 103 2.03 1.23 7.52
C LEU A 103 0.78 0.44 7.09
N SER A 104 0.55 -0.70 7.71
CA SER A 104 -0.64 -1.50 7.42
C SER A 104 -1.91 -0.88 8.01
N TYR A 105 -3.07 -1.35 7.57
CA TYR A 105 -4.34 -0.98 8.19
C TYR A 105 -4.50 -1.54 9.62
N THR A 106 -3.69 -2.52 9.98
CA THR A 106 -3.63 -3.06 11.34
C THR A 106 -2.71 -2.20 12.19
N SER A 107 -2.89 -2.23 13.50
CA SER A 107 -2.12 -1.40 14.43
C SER A 107 -0.64 -1.77 14.54
N LYS A 108 -0.24 -2.91 13.96
CA LYS A 108 1.12 -3.44 14.09
C LYS A 108 1.59 -4.06 12.78
N THR A 109 2.80 -3.70 12.37
CA THR A 109 3.48 -4.29 11.22
C THR A 109 4.93 -4.58 11.60
N THR A 110 5.41 -5.77 11.24
CA THR A 110 6.78 -6.19 11.45
C THR A 110 7.53 -6.19 10.12
N TYR A 111 8.63 -5.48 10.04
CA TYR A 111 9.49 -5.46 8.86
C TYR A 111 10.77 -6.19 9.15
N THR A 112 11.19 -7.05 8.23
CA THR A 112 12.46 -7.75 8.29
C THR A 112 13.35 -7.24 7.18
N ILE A 113 14.52 -6.72 7.55
CA ILE A 113 15.54 -6.22 6.64
C ILE A 113 16.61 -7.30 6.53
N HIS A 114 16.74 -7.88 5.35
CA HIS A 114 17.75 -8.88 5.04
C HIS A 114 18.90 -8.23 4.29
N TYR A 115 20.06 -8.19 4.91
CA TYR A 115 21.30 -7.69 4.30
C TYR A 115 22.06 -8.77 3.52
N ASN A 116 21.90 -10.03 3.97
CA ASN A 116 22.40 -11.25 3.34
C ASN A 116 21.69 -12.46 3.96
N GLU A 117 22.10 -13.66 3.60
CA GLU A 117 21.48 -14.90 4.12
C GLU A 117 21.59 -15.07 5.65
N LYS A 118 22.52 -14.38 6.31
CA LYS A 118 22.81 -14.55 7.74
C LYS A 118 22.46 -13.33 8.58
N LEU A 119 22.49 -12.13 8.00
CA LEU A 119 22.26 -10.89 8.73
C LEU A 119 20.89 -10.32 8.40
N LYS A 120 20.10 -10.13 9.43
CA LYS A 120 18.80 -9.49 9.35
C LYS A 120 18.52 -8.64 10.58
N ASP A 121 17.81 -7.55 10.37
CA ASP A 121 17.23 -6.72 11.42
C ASP A 121 15.70 -6.77 11.33
N VAL A 122 15.07 -6.59 12.47
CA VAL A 122 13.60 -6.57 12.57
C VAL A 122 13.16 -5.22 13.14
N ILE A 123 12.30 -4.54 12.41
CA ILE A 123 11.65 -3.30 12.86
C ILE A 123 10.18 -3.60 13.08
N GLU A 124 9.71 -3.39 14.30
CA GLU A 124 8.30 -3.48 14.63
C GLU A 124 7.72 -2.07 14.74
N ILE A 125 6.71 -1.76 13.94
CA ILE A 125 6.02 -0.49 13.96
C ILE A 125 4.61 -0.70 14.49
N THR A 126 4.32 -0.06 15.62
CA THR A 126 2.98 0.02 16.19
C THR A 126 2.45 1.43 15.96
N HIS A 127 1.27 1.55 15.39
CA HIS A 127 0.64 2.84 15.12
C HIS A 127 -0.84 2.81 15.48
N ARG A 128 -1.42 3.98 15.60
CA ARG A 128 -2.84 4.14 15.86
C ARG A 128 -3.51 4.77 14.64
N ASN A 129 -4.50 4.08 14.12
CA ASN A 129 -5.36 4.64 13.08
C ASN A 129 -6.39 5.57 13.73
N ILE A 130 -6.41 6.81 13.31
CA ILE A 130 -7.41 7.79 13.74
C ILE A 130 -8.39 7.93 12.58
N PRO A 131 -9.65 7.51 12.74
CA PRO A 131 -10.65 7.73 11.70
C PRO A 131 -10.93 9.25 11.60
N PHE A 132 -11.05 9.70 10.39
CA PHE A 132 -11.48 11.06 10.09
C PHE A 132 -13.00 11.19 10.18
#